data_c532beb52ee9aba5c417eca94b315e98
#
_entry.id   c532beb52ee9aba5c417eca94b315e98
#
_cell.length_a   1.000
_cell.length_b   1.000
_cell.length_c   1.000
_cell.angle_alpha   90.00
_cell.angle_beta   90.00
_cell.angle_gamma   90.00
#
_symmetry.space_group_name_H-M   'P 1'
#
loop_
_entity.id
_entity.type
_entity.pdbx_description
1 polymer ?
#
loop_
_entity_poly.entity_id
_entity_poly.type
_entity_poly.pdbx_seq_one_letter_code
_entity_poly.pdbx_strand_id
1 'polypeptide(L)'
;MNDYIDVVYYINLDHRQDRKEQFLQEMAIAGISEDKIVRVPAIYNEFKGDLGCSQSHTKAMELYANSSHKTGIIFEDDFKFVLNREQIDDQFHRFFEGSVDYDVCLLSANLFGNPLIPVEGCDFIQTITKSSTLSGYMVNKSFAPTLFQNFKEGAELLFKSYEMGKHDPTSYAVDCYSRNLQPSGRWKLFQPKLGLQRGSWSDIQRNWEDYGL
;
A
#
# COMPACT_ATOMS: atom_id res chain seq x y z
N MET A 1 -13.00 0.99 11.50
CA MET A 1 -12.20 1.54 10.39
C MET A 1 -12.90 2.71 9.73
N ASN A 2 -14.14 2.58 9.29
CA ASN A 2 -14.85 3.63 8.53
C ASN A 2 -14.86 5.02 9.20
N ASP A 3 -14.98 5.09 10.51
CA ASP A 3 -15.08 6.36 11.25
C ASP A 3 -13.75 7.12 11.36
N TYR A 4 -12.64 6.46 11.06
CA TYR A 4 -11.29 7.00 11.16
C TYR A 4 -10.67 7.37 9.82
N ILE A 5 -11.22 6.84 8.71
CA ILE A 5 -10.67 7.01 7.36
C ILE A 5 -11.56 7.95 6.56
N ASP A 6 -10.96 8.99 5.97
CA ASP A 6 -11.66 9.95 5.12
C ASP A 6 -11.81 9.43 3.68
N VAL A 7 -10.79 8.73 3.18
CA VAL A 7 -10.75 8.25 1.79
C VAL A 7 -9.96 6.96 1.63
N VAL A 8 -10.43 6.10 0.76
CA VAL A 8 -9.75 4.89 0.29
C VAL A 8 -9.50 5.04 -1.21
N TYR A 9 -8.25 5.12 -1.61
CA TYR A 9 -7.85 5.02 -3.02
C TYR A 9 -7.51 3.57 -3.35
N TYR A 10 -8.03 3.04 -4.46
CA TYR A 10 -7.59 1.72 -4.94
C TYR A 10 -7.14 1.77 -6.40
N ILE A 11 -6.00 1.15 -6.65
CA ILE A 11 -5.34 1.11 -7.95
C ILE A 11 -5.86 -0.14 -8.67
N ASN A 12 -6.45 0.05 -9.87
CA ASN A 12 -7.04 -1.04 -10.62
C ASN A 12 -6.95 -0.79 -12.12
N LEU A 13 -6.50 -1.80 -12.89
CA LEU A 13 -6.46 -1.78 -14.34
C LEU A 13 -7.88 -1.85 -14.92
N ASP A 14 -8.14 -1.11 -16.01
CA ASP A 14 -9.49 -0.99 -16.60
C ASP A 14 -10.06 -2.34 -17.04
N HIS A 15 -9.23 -3.25 -17.52
CA HIS A 15 -9.64 -4.58 -17.96
C HIS A 15 -9.79 -5.58 -16.82
N ARG A 16 -9.33 -5.29 -15.59
CA ARG A 16 -9.43 -6.19 -14.43
C ARG A 16 -10.70 -5.91 -13.63
N GLN A 17 -11.85 -6.12 -14.28
CA GLN A 17 -13.16 -6.00 -13.63
C GLN A 17 -13.35 -7.06 -12.53
N ASP A 18 -12.78 -8.25 -12.71
CA ASP A 18 -12.74 -9.32 -11.72
C ASP A 18 -12.13 -8.87 -10.40
N ARG A 19 -10.97 -8.22 -10.44
CA ARG A 19 -10.29 -7.70 -9.25
C ARG A 19 -11.02 -6.50 -8.64
N LYS A 20 -11.60 -5.64 -9.49
CA LYS A 20 -12.43 -4.53 -9.03
C LYS A 20 -13.60 -5.02 -8.17
N GLU A 21 -14.34 -6.02 -8.65
CA GLU A 21 -15.47 -6.61 -7.91
C GLU A 21 -15.01 -7.24 -6.60
N GLN A 22 -13.93 -8.01 -6.62
CA GLN A 22 -13.32 -8.60 -5.42
C GLN A 22 -12.91 -7.54 -4.40
N PHE A 23 -12.26 -6.47 -4.84
CA PHE A 23 -11.84 -5.38 -3.97
C PHE A 23 -13.04 -4.69 -3.30
N LEU A 24 -14.08 -4.37 -4.07
CA LEU A 24 -15.28 -3.72 -3.53
C LEU A 24 -16.01 -4.62 -2.52
N GLN A 25 -15.99 -5.96 -2.72
CA GLN A 25 -16.48 -6.89 -1.71
C GLN A 25 -15.66 -6.86 -0.41
N GLU A 26 -14.33 -6.78 -0.49
CA GLU A 26 -13.47 -6.63 0.69
C GLU A 26 -13.79 -5.32 1.46
N MET A 27 -14.00 -4.22 0.73
CA MET A 27 -14.39 -2.94 1.35
C MET A 27 -15.76 -3.02 2.05
N ALA A 28 -16.72 -3.70 1.43
CA ALA A 28 -18.03 -3.93 2.04
C ALA A 28 -17.93 -4.79 3.32
N ILE A 29 -17.11 -5.86 3.30
CA ILE A 29 -16.83 -6.70 4.48
C ILE A 29 -16.20 -5.87 5.60
N ALA A 30 -15.24 -5.00 5.27
CA ALA A 30 -14.62 -4.09 6.23
C ALA A 30 -15.56 -2.95 6.68
N GLY A 31 -16.73 -2.80 6.06
CA GLY A 31 -17.73 -1.81 6.42
C GLY A 31 -17.37 -0.39 5.99
N ILE A 32 -16.57 -0.23 4.94
CA ILE A 32 -16.21 1.07 4.35
C ILE A 32 -17.36 1.56 3.47
N SER A 33 -17.78 2.80 3.69
CA SER A 33 -18.82 3.45 2.89
C SER A 33 -18.35 3.70 1.46
N GLU A 34 -19.23 3.47 0.49
CA GLU A 34 -18.90 3.59 -0.94
C GLU A 34 -18.46 5.00 -1.34
N ASP A 35 -19.02 6.03 -0.70
CA ASP A 35 -18.67 7.44 -0.93
C ASP A 35 -17.22 7.79 -0.54
N LYS A 36 -16.56 6.94 0.25
CA LYS A 36 -15.14 7.08 0.60
C LYS A 36 -14.20 6.35 -0.37
N ILE A 37 -14.73 5.54 -1.28
CA ILE A 37 -13.93 4.68 -2.16
C ILE A 37 -13.71 5.36 -3.51
N VAL A 38 -12.47 5.64 -3.83
CA VAL A 38 -12.05 6.31 -5.07
C VAL A 38 -11.17 5.38 -5.89
N ARG A 39 -11.64 5.01 -7.08
CA ARG A 39 -10.83 4.24 -8.01
C ARG A 39 -9.75 5.12 -8.66
N VAL A 40 -8.53 4.63 -8.66
CA VAL A 40 -7.41 5.20 -9.41
C VAL A 40 -7.16 4.29 -10.62
N PRO A 41 -7.48 4.72 -11.84
CA PRO A 41 -7.16 3.94 -13.03
C PRO A 41 -5.65 3.71 -13.12
N ALA A 42 -5.25 2.44 -13.05
CA ALA A 42 -3.86 2.04 -13.11
C ALA A 42 -3.26 2.29 -14.50
N ILE A 43 -1.96 2.54 -14.54
CA ILE A 43 -1.21 2.73 -15.77
C ILE A 43 -0.79 1.36 -16.29
N TYR A 44 -1.41 0.92 -17.37
CA TYR A 44 -1.04 -0.33 -18.04
C TYR A 44 0.21 -0.12 -18.88
N ASN A 45 1.24 -0.93 -18.66
CA ASN A 45 2.40 -0.99 -19.50
C ASN A 45 2.70 -2.45 -19.85
N GLU A 46 2.41 -2.84 -21.07
CA GLU A 46 2.51 -4.23 -21.53
C GLU A 46 3.91 -4.83 -21.36
N PHE A 47 4.95 -4.03 -21.50
CA PHE A 47 6.34 -4.52 -21.48
C PHE A 47 7.09 -4.22 -20.18
N LYS A 48 6.57 -3.29 -19.37
CA LYS A 48 7.22 -2.77 -18.16
C LYS A 48 6.16 -2.63 -17.05
N GLY A 49 5.60 -3.76 -16.64
CA GLY A 49 4.49 -3.79 -15.68
C GLY A 49 4.85 -3.18 -14.33
N ASP A 50 6.08 -3.38 -13.86
CA ASP A 50 6.65 -2.77 -12.65
C ASP A 50 6.75 -1.24 -12.74
N LEU A 51 7.05 -0.69 -13.92
CA LEU A 51 7.00 0.75 -14.16
C LEU A 51 5.55 1.26 -14.12
N GLY A 52 4.62 0.55 -14.77
CA GLY A 52 3.20 0.87 -14.72
C GLY A 52 2.64 0.87 -13.29
N CYS A 53 3.04 -0.12 -12.48
CA CYS A 53 2.73 -0.19 -11.05
C CYS A 53 3.29 1.03 -10.29
N SER A 54 4.58 1.32 -10.45
CA SER A 54 5.24 2.45 -9.79
C SER A 54 4.59 3.80 -10.14
N GLN A 55 4.25 4.01 -11.41
CA GLN A 55 3.54 5.20 -11.86
C GLN A 55 2.10 5.28 -11.32
N SER A 56 1.43 4.14 -11.16
CA SER A 56 0.07 4.07 -10.61
C SER A 56 0.04 4.44 -9.13
N HIS A 57 1.00 3.94 -8.34
CA HIS A 57 1.17 4.36 -6.95
C HIS A 57 1.54 5.83 -6.83
N THR A 58 2.41 6.35 -7.71
CA THR A 58 2.74 7.78 -7.78
C THR A 58 1.48 8.62 -7.99
N LYS A 59 0.63 8.23 -8.95
CA LYS A 59 -0.65 8.90 -9.24
C LYS A 59 -1.61 8.86 -8.04
N ALA A 60 -1.77 7.71 -7.39
CA ALA A 60 -2.61 7.59 -6.19
C ALA A 60 -2.11 8.49 -5.06
N MET A 61 -0.79 8.53 -4.87
CA MET A 61 -0.15 9.34 -3.85
C MET A 61 -0.28 10.84 -4.14
N GLU A 62 -0.18 11.25 -5.42
CA GLU A 62 -0.41 12.62 -5.86
C GLU A 62 -1.84 13.09 -5.55
N LEU A 63 -2.84 12.26 -5.87
CA LEU A 63 -4.24 12.54 -5.55
C LEU A 63 -4.44 12.73 -4.04
N TYR A 64 -3.88 11.83 -3.23
CA TYR A 64 -3.99 11.97 -1.79
C TYR A 64 -3.25 13.20 -1.26
N ALA A 65 -2.01 13.45 -1.68
CA ALA A 65 -1.21 14.59 -1.22
C ALA A 65 -1.91 15.93 -1.51
N ASN A 66 -2.58 16.05 -2.66
CA ASN A 66 -3.30 17.26 -3.07
C ASN A 66 -4.75 17.36 -2.55
N SER A 67 -5.28 16.31 -1.91
CA SER A 67 -6.64 16.33 -1.35
C SER A 67 -6.72 17.08 -0.04
N SER A 68 -7.95 17.38 0.42
CA SER A 68 -8.20 17.92 1.77
C SER A 68 -8.36 16.83 2.84
N HIS A 69 -8.34 15.55 2.47
CA HIS A 69 -8.50 14.43 3.38
C HIS A 69 -7.32 14.33 4.35
N LYS A 70 -7.60 14.06 5.61
CA LYS A 70 -6.59 13.95 6.68
C LYS A 70 -6.05 12.53 6.80
N THR A 71 -6.92 11.53 6.62
CA THR A 71 -6.60 10.11 6.70
C THR A 71 -6.98 9.42 5.41
N GLY A 72 -5.99 8.81 4.74
CA GLY A 72 -6.19 8.07 3.51
C GLY A 72 -5.47 6.73 3.52
N ILE A 73 -6.09 5.75 2.91
CA ILE A 73 -5.47 4.45 2.64
C ILE A 73 -5.38 4.25 1.14
N ILE A 74 -4.25 3.75 0.68
CA ILE A 74 -4.03 3.32 -0.70
C ILE A 74 -3.97 1.80 -0.72
N PHE A 75 -4.71 1.19 -1.66
CA PHE A 75 -4.71 -0.25 -1.90
C PHE A 75 -4.38 -0.60 -3.35
N GLU A 76 -3.78 -1.77 -3.55
CA GLU A 76 -3.86 -2.51 -4.80
C GLU A 76 -5.18 -3.31 -4.85
N ASP A 77 -5.66 -3.63 -6.03
CA ASP A 77 -6.96 -4.29 -6.24
C ASP A 77 -6.99 -5.78 -5.86
N ASP A 78 -5.83 -6.35 -5.53
CA ASP A 78 -5.68 -7.72 -5.03
C ASP A 78 -5.49 -7.82 -3.51
N PHE A 79 -5.61 -6.71 -2.79
CA PHE A 79 -5.61 -6.75 -1.33
C PHE A 79 -6.82 -7.52 -0.80
N LYS A 80 -6.58 -8.35 0.21
CA LYS A 80 -7.61 -9.11 0.93
C LYS A 80 -7.43 -8.98 2.43
N PHE A 81 -8.51 -8.69 3.16
CA PHE A 81 -8.49 -8.75 4.62
C PHE A 81 -8.41 -10.20 5.10
N VAL A 82 -7.64 -10.43 6.19
CA VAL A 82 -7.55 -11.74 6.88
C VAL A 82 -8.23 -11.72 8.24
N LEU A 83 -8.59 -10.53 8.72
CA LEU A 83 -9.34 -10.32 9.96
C LEU A 83 -10.81 -10.05 9.62
N ASN A 84 -11.70 -10.36 10.55
CA ASN A 84 -13.10 -9.99 10.43
C ASN A 84 -13.30 -8.49 10.77
N ARG A 85 -14.48 -7.96 10.45
CA ARG A 85 -14.82 -6.55 10.63
C ARG A 85 -14.58 -6.05 12.06
N GLU A 86 -15.00 -6.80 13.06
CA GLU A 86 -14.87 -6.42 14.47
C GLU A 86 -13.39 -6.27 14.85
N GLN A 87 -12.55 -7.22 14.42
CA GLN A 87 -11.11 -7.16 14.64
C GLN A 87 -10.44 -5.99 13.90
N ILE A 88 -10.88 -5.69 12.67
CA ILE A 88 -10.39 -4.53 11.91
C ILE A 88 -10.78 -3.24 12.64
N ASP A 89 -12.03 -3.11 13.07
CA ASP A 89 -12.53 -1.92 13.77
C ASP A 89 -11.78 -1.72 15.10
N ASP A 90 -11.52 -2.78 15.87
CA ASP A 90 -10.72 -2.73 17.10
C ASP A 90 -9.29 -2.24 16.84
N GLN A 91 -8.60 -2.79 15.82
CA GLN A 91 -7.25 -2.38 15.47
C GLN A 91 -7.17 -0.89 15.09
N PHE A 92 -8.12 -0.40 14.29
CA PHE A 92 -8.19 1.01 13.91
C PHE A 92 -8.54 1.90 15.10
N HIS A 93 -9.48 1.49 15.95
CA HIS A 93 -9.83 2.20 17.17
C HIS A 93 -8.59 2.38 18.06
N ARG A 94 -7.90 1.29 18.38
CA ARG A 94 -6.68 1.31 19.19
C ARG A 94 -5.56 2.16 18.56
N PHE A 95 -5.43 2.14 17.23
CA PHE A 95 -4.42 2.91 16.51
C PHE A 95 -4.63 4.43 16.66
N PHE A 96 -5.85 4.88 16.46
CA PHE A 96 -6.17 6.32 16.50
C PHE A 96 -6.28 6.86 17.93
N GLU A 97 -6.88 6.11 18.86
CA GLU A 97 -6.95 6.49 20.27
C GLU A 97 -5.57 6.41 20.96
N GLY A 98 -4.74 5.47 20.55
CA GLY A 98 -3.37 5.31 21.06
C GLY A 98 -2.38 6.37 20.54
N SER A 99 -2.80 7.25 19.62
CA SER A 99 -1.97 8.30 19.04
C SER A 99 -0.62 7.77 18.53
N VAL A 100 -0.65 6.65 17.79
CA VAL A 100 0.55 6.03 17.23
C VAL A 100 1.27 7.00 16.30
N ASP A 101 2.54 7.27 16.57
CA ASP A 101 3.37 8.11 15.73
C ASP A 101 3.85 7.34 14.49
N TYR A 102 3.48 7.81 13.28
CA TYR A 102 3.79 7.15 12.03
C TYR A 102 3.92 8.11 10.84
N ASP A 103 4.69 7.71 9.86
CA ASP A 103 4.71 8.30 8.52
C ASP A 103 3.89 7.44 7.55
N VAL A 104 4.12 6.11 7.59
CA VAL A 104 3.36 5.11 6.84
C VAL A 104 3.03 3.95 7.77
N CYS A 105 1.79 3.47 7.73
CA CYS A 105 1.38 2.26 8.42
C CYS A 105 0.88 1.22 7.40
N LEU A 106 1.62 0.12 7.28
CA LEU A 106 1.28 -0.97 6.37
C LEU A 106 0.21 -1.87 6.98
N LEU A 107 -0.77 -2.27 6.16
CA LEU A 107 -1.79 -3.24 6.54
C LEU A 107 -1.32 -4.67 6.21
N SER A 108 -0.39 -4.77 5.26
CA SER A 108 0.25 -5.99 4.80
C SER A 108 1.69 -5.69 4.39
N ALA A 109 2.62 -6.63 4.58
CA ALA A 109 4.00 -6.46 4.18
C ALA A 109 4.72 -7.80 4.01
N ASN A 110 5.67 -7.85 3.06
CA ASN A 110 6.67 -8.90 2.99
C ASN A 110 7.95 -8.42 3.70
N LEU A 111 8.33 -9.12 4.75
CA LEU A 111 9.45 -8.73 5.62
C LEU A 111 10.77 -9.38 5.22
N PHE A 112 10.76 -10.42 4.38
CA PHE A 112 11.97 -11.18 3.99
C PHE A 112 12.85 -11.59 5.17
N GLY A 113 12.25 -11.93 6.31
CA GLY A 113 12.97 -12.29 7.54
C GLY A 113 13.57 -11.11 8.30
N ASN A 114 13.32 -9.86 7.89
CA ASN A 114 13.76 -8.70 8.67
C ASN A 114 12.96 -8.63 9.99
N PRO A 115 13.64 -8.25 11.09
CA PRO A 115 13.00 -8.20 12.40
C PRO A 115 11.96 -7.08 12.47
N LEU A 116 10.90 -7.35 13.20
CA LEU A 116 9.95 -6.36 13.66
C LEU A 116 10.45 -5.77 14.98
N ILE A 117 10.34 -4.48 15.15
CA ILE A 117 10.75 -3.78 16.38
C ILE A 117 9.48 -3.43 17.15
N PRO A 118 9.30 -3.95 18.37
CA PRO A 118 8.17 -3.60 19.22
C PRO A 118 8.05 -2.10 19.46
N VAL A 119 6.82 -1.60 19.48
CA VAL A 119 6.51 -0.25 19.93
C VAL A 119 6.13 -0.32 21.40
N GLU A 120 6.81 0.47 22.23
CA GLU A 120 6.57 0.46 23.67
C GLU A 120 5.11 0.77 24.01
N GLY A 121 4.51 -0.02 24.86
CA GLY A 121 3.10 0.12 25.26
C GLY A 121 2.08 -0.28 24.17
N CYS A 122 2.53 -0.87 23.06
CA CYS A 122 1.66 -1.21 21.94
C CYS A 122 1.94 -2.64 21.45
N ASP A 123 0.96 -3.53 21.58
CA ASP A 123 1.08 -4.94 21.19
C ASP A 123 0.55 -5.24 19.77
N PHE A 124 -0.12 -4.27 19.17
CA PHE A 124 -0.80 -4.41 17.87
C PHE A 124 -0.11 -3.66 16.72
N ILE A 125 0.99 -2.96 16.99
CA ILE A 125 1.81 -2.24 16.00
C ILE A 125 3.28 -2.56 16.24
N GLN A 126 4.00 -2.75 15.14
CA GLN A 126 5.44 -2.94 15.15
C GLN A 126 6.10 -1.92 14.22
N THR A 127 7.32 -1.51 14.54
CA THR A 127 8.14 -0.70 13.64
C THR A 127 8.87 -1.62 12.66
N ILE A 128 8.87 -1.23 11.39
CA ILE A 128 9.62 -1.90 10.32
C ILE A 128 10.76 -1.01 9.84
N THR A 129 11.86 -1.63 9.45
CA THR A 129 13.02 -0.94 8.88
C THR A 129 13.34 -1.38 7.46
N LYS A 130 12.78 -2.54 7.04
CA LYS A 130 12.92 -3.05 5.68
C LYS A 130 11.78 -4.01 5.36
N SER A 131 10.96 -3.64 4.41
CA SER A 131 9.89 -4.47 3.86
C SER A 131 9.67 -4.17 2.39
N SER A 132 8.89 -5.01 1.73
CA SER A 132 8.31 -4.76 0.42
C SER A 132 6.83 -5.01 0.46
N THR A 133 6.20 -4.81 -0.70
CA THR A 133 4.78 -4.93 -0.91
C THR A 133 4.02 -3.73 -0.34
N LEU A 134 3.36 -3.03 -1.22
CA LEU A 134 2.53 -1.87 -0.91
C LEU A 134 1.06 -2.15 -1.27
N SER A 135 0.61 -3.40 -1.05
CA SER A 135 -0.76 -3.80 -1.41
C SER A 135 -1.85 -3.11 -0.56
N GLY A 136 -1.50 -2.61 0.63
CA GLY A 136 -2.38 -1.80 1.46
C GLY A 136 -1.59 -1.00 2.49
N TYR A 137 -1.72 0.33 2.46
CA TYR A 137 -0.98 1.22 3.37
C TYR A 137 -1.72 2.52 3.64
N MET A 138 -1.65 2.97 4.89
CA MET A 138 -2.13 4.26 5.37
C MET A 138 -0.97 5.23 5.48
N VAL A 139 -1.17 6.48 5.08
CA VAL A 139 -0.13 7.53 5.06
C VAL A 139 -0.55 8.71 5.92
N ASN A 140 0.35 9.15 6.79
CA ASN A 140 0.17 10.40 7.51
C ASN A 140 0.14 11.57 6.51
N LYS A 141 -0.87 12.42 6.62
CA LYS A 141 -1.07 13.54 5.68
C LYS A 141 0.15 14.46 5.58
N SER A 142 0.83 14.71 6.69
CA SER A 142 2.03 15.55 6.69
C SER A 142 3.22 14.92 5.93
N PHE A 143 3.24 13.59 5.83
CA PHE A 143 4.28 12.85 5.12
C PHE A 143 3.94 12.59 3.64
N ALA A 144 2.68 12.76 3.25
CA ALA A 144 2.22 12.46 1.89
C ALA A 144 3.04 13.16 0.77
N PRO A 145 3.46 14.44 0.89
CA PRO A 145 4.30 15.07 -0.12
C PRO A 145 5.69 14.41 -0.24
N THR A 146 6.27 13.97 0.87
CA THR A 146 7.57 13.28 0.88
C THR A 146 7.47 11.92 0.19
N LEU A 147 6.42 11.15 0.50
CA LEU A 147 6.19 9.84 -0.10
C LEU A 147 5.87 9.96 -1.61
N PHE A 148 5.07 10.96 -2.00
CA PHE A 148 4.80 11.26 -3.41
C PHE A 148 6.09 11.54 -4.19
N GLN A 149 6.97 12.41 -3.65
CA GLN A 149 8.23 12.72 -4.30
C GLN A 149 9.14 11.50 -4.41
N ASN A 150 9.20 10.66 -3.37
CA ASN A 150 9.95 9.41 -3.39
C ASN A 150 9.44 8.43 -4.47
N PHE A 151 8.13 8.23 -4.55
CA PHE A 151 7.53 7.37 -5.58
C PHE A 151 7.80 7.87 -7.00
N LYS A 152 7.68 9.19 -7.20
CA LYS A 152 7.97 9.84 -8.48
C LYS A 152 9.43 9.65 -8.88
N GLU A 153 10.35 9.90 -7.98
CA GLU A 153 11.79 9.71 -8.21
C GLU A 153 12.13 8.24 -8.53
N GLY A 154 11.59 7.29 -7.77
CA GLY A 154 11.75 5.86 -8.03
C GLY A 154 11.26 5.46 -9.43
N ALA A 155 10.07 5.94 -9.82
CA ALA A 155 9.52 5.66 -11.15
C ALA A 155 10.38 6.27 -12.28
N GLU A 156 10.91 7.49 -12.09
CA GLU A 156 11.82 8.13 -13.06
C GLU A 156 13.15 7.37 -13.19
N LEU A 157 13.71 6.90 -12.09
CA LEU A 157 14.94 6.10 -12.08
C LEU A 157 14.71 4.72 -12.73
N LEU A 158 13.57 4.11 -12.44
CA LEU A 158 13.18 2.84 -13.08
C LEU A 158 13.05 3.02 -14.60
N PHE A 159 12.37 4.07 -15.04
CA PHE A 159 12.25 4.40 -16.47
C PHE A 159 13.62 4.59 -17.13
N LYS A 160 14.51 5.37 -16.50
CA LYS A 160 15.89 5.58 -17.00
C LYS A 160 16.68 4.26 -17.06
N SER A 161 16.49 3.36 -16.10
CA SER A 161 17.15 2.06 -16.12
C SER A 161 16.76 1.23 -17.35
N TYR A 162 15.49 1.30 -17.76
CA TYR A 162 15.03 0.68 -18.99
C TYR A 162 15.64 1.31 -20.24
N GLU A 163 15.70 2.64 -20.32
CA GLU A 163 16.31 3.34 -21.47
C GLU A 163 17.80 2.98 -21.63
N MET A 164 18.48 2.72 -20.53
CA MET A 164 19.89 2.29 -20.50
C MET A 164 20.08 0.79 -20.77
N GLY A 165 19.02 0.03 -21.06
CA GLY A 165 19.06 -1.42 -21.22
C GLY A 165 19.31 -2.19 -19.92
N LYS A 166 19.17 -1.52 -18.77
CA LYS A 166 19.30 -2.12 -17.43
C LYS A 166 17.90 -2.24 -16.84
N HIS A 167 17.36 -3.41 -16.74
CA HIS A 167 16.10 -3.63 -16.05
C HIS A 167 16.38 -3.81 -14.55
N ASP A 168 16.17 -2.77 -13.73
CA ASP A 168 16.48 -2.80 -12.30
C ASP A 168 15.26 -2.44 -11.41
N PRO A 169 14.22 -3.27 -11.40
CA PRO A 169 13.08 -3.08 -10.50
C PRO A 169 13.46 -3.32 -9.04
N THR A 170 14.48 -4.15 -8.77
CA THR A 170 14.91 -4.46 -7.40
C THR A 170 15.46 -3.26 -6.64
N SER A 171 15.92 -2.23 -7.37
CA SER A 171 16.38 -0.97 -6.81
C SER A 171 15.30 0.12 -6.88
N TYR A 172 14.50 0.18 -7.96
CA TYR A 172 13.71 1.36 -8.29
C TYR A 172 12.19 1.14 -8.35
N ALA A 173 11.69 -0.10 -8.33
CA ALA A 173 10.25 -0.32 -8.19
C ALA A 173 9.73 0.35 -6.91
N VAL A 174 8.48 0.79 -6.91
CA VAL A 174 7.90 1.64 -5.86
C VAL A 174 8.09 1.09 -4.45
N ASP A 175 7.90 -0.20 -4.26
CA ASP A 175 8.06 -0.89 -2.97
C ASP A 175 9.52 -1.13 -2.59
N CYS A 176 10.42 -1.17 -3.58
CA CYS A 176 11.86 -1.30 -3.39
C CYS A 176 12.53 0.05 -3.11
N TYR A 177 12.19 1.08 -3.89
CA TYR A 177 12.77 2.41 -3.72
C TYR A 177 12.33 3.09 -2.42
N SER A 178 11.08 2.90 -2.00
CA SER A 178 10.57 3.44 -0.74
C SER A 178 11.24 2.86 0.52
N ARG A 179 12.00 1.79 0.40
CA ARG A 179 12.80 1.23 1.51
C ARG A 179 13.82 2.23 2.07
N ASN A 180 14.25 3.21 1.30
CA ASN A 180 15.19 4.25 1.76
C ASN A 180 14.57 5.17 2.83
N LEU A 181 13.24 5.23 2.92
CA LEU A 181 12.51 6.00 3.93
C LEU A 181 12.20 5.21 5.21
N GLN A 182 12.24 3.87 5.14
CA GLN A 182 11.83 3.00 6.24
C GLN A 182 12.72 3.08 7.50
N PRO A 183 14.06 3.29 7.39
CA PRO A 183 14.93 3.38 8.57
C PRO A 183 14.65 4.56 9.49
N SER A 184 13.75 5.49 9.13
CA SER A 184 13.31 6.61 9.99
C SER A 184 12.70 6.14 11.32
N GLY A 185 12.28 4.88 11.42
CA GLY A 185 11.57 4.32 12.58
C GLY A 185 10.09 4.70 12.64
N ARG A 186 9.58 5.45 11.64
CA ARG A 186 8.19 5.91 11.58
C ARG A 186 7.32 5.10 10.61
N TRP A 187 7.88 4.04 10.03
CA TRP A 187 7.13 3.06 9.28
C TRP A 187 6.63 1.96 10.21
N LYS A 188 5.33 1.73 10.19
CA LYS A 188 4.63 0.81 11.08
C LYS A 188 3.96 -0.31 10.31
N LEU A 189 3.67 -1.40 10.99
CA LEU A 189 2.92 -2.55 10.49
C LEU A 189 1.96 -3.02 11.56
N PHE A 190 0.70 -3.24 11.22
CA PHE A 190 -0.26 -3.89 12.11
C PHE A 190 0.15 -5.32 12.44
N GLN A 191 -0.03 -5.72 13.70
CA GLN A 191 0.16 -7.10 14.16
C GLN A 191 -1.03 -7.56 15.03
N PRO A 192 -1.74 -8.60 14.61
CA PRO A 192 -1.55 -9.32 13.35
C PRO A 192 -1.75 -8.42 12.12
N LYS A 193 -1.16 -8.80 10.99
CA LYS A 193 -1.40 -8.12 9.72
C LYS A 193 -2.90 -8.09 9.43
N LEU A 194 -3.41 -6.96 8.94
CA LEU A 194 -4.84 -6.84 8.62
C LEU A 194 -5.22 -7.57 7.34
N GLY A 195 -4.25 -7.74 6.44
CA GLY A 195 -4.51 -8.36 5.15
C GLY A 195 -3.26 -8.91 4.48
N LEU A 196 -3.48 -9.37 3.28
CA LEU A 196 -2.50 -9.96 2.39
C LEU A 196 -2.75 -9.54 0.94
N GLN A 197 -1.79 -9.79 0.09
CA GLN A 197 -1.96 -9.75 -1.36
C GLN A 197 -2.53 -11.10 -1.81
N ARG A 198 -3.71 -11.09 -2.45
CA ARG A 198 -4.40 -12.29 -2.92
C ARG A 198 -3.60 -12.97 -4.03
N GLY A 199 -3.44 -14.28 -3.96
CA GLY A 199 -2.91 -15.06 -5.07
C GLY A 199 -3.78 -14.89 -6.31
N SER A 200 -3.17 -14.48 -7.43
CA SER A 200 -3.89 -14.21 -8.69
C SER A 200 -2.93 -14.19 -9.88
N TRP A 201 -3.50 -14.13 -11.08
CA TRP A 201 -2.70 -13.84 -12.28
C TRP A 201 -2.11 -12.43 -12.20
N SER A 202 -0.78 -12.34 -12.20
CA SER A 202 -0.05 -11.08 -12.17
C SER A 202 0.11 -10.53 -13.60
N ASP A 203 -0.41 -9.32 -13.85
CA ASP A 203 -0.17 -8.61 -15.12
C ASP A 203 1.29 -8.12 -15.23
N ILE A 204 2.02 -8.05 -14.11
CA ILE A 204 3.44 -7.67 -14.05
C ILE A 204 4.32 -8.87 -14.40
N GLN A 205 4.14 -9.99 -13.69
CA GLN A 205 4.96 -11.20 -13.83
C GLN A 205 4.49 -12.12 -14.98
N ARG A 206 3.27 -11.91 -15.49
CA ARG A 206 2.61 -12.73 -16.53
C ARG A 206 2.50 -14.21 -16.17
N ASN A 207 2.28 -14.49 -14.90
CA ASN A 207 2.06 -15.82 -14.36
C ASN A 207 1.14 -15.76 -13.15
N TRP A 208 0.79 -16.91 -12.61
CA TRP A 208 0.08 -17.00 -11.34
C TRP A 208 1.06 -16.75 -10.21
N GLU A 209 0.82 -15.70 -9.45
CA GLU A 209 1.58 -15.37 -8.25
C GLU A 209 0.73 -15.59 -7.00
N ASP A 210 1.33 -16.25 -6.03
CA ASP A 210 0.83 -16.33 -4.67
C ASP A 210 1.98 -15.94 -3.75
N TYR A 211 1.91 -14.74 -3.23
CA TYR A 211 3.00 -14.21 -2.39
C TYR A 211 2.99 -14.79 -0.98
N GLY A 212 2.10 -15.73 -0.71
CA GLY A 212 2.04 -16.52 0.51
C GLY A 212 2.00 -15.69 1.80
N LEU A 213 1.47 -16.22 2.83
CA LEU A 213 1.53 -15.62 4.14
C LEU A 213 2.43 -16.34 5.08
#